data_d15a5b765fa5df3d615b8973152df05f
#
_entry.id   d15a5b765fa5df3d615b8973152df05f
#
_cell.length_a   1.000
_cell.length_b   1.000
_cell.length_c   1.000
_cell.angle_alpha   90.00
_cell.angle_beta   90.00
_cell.angle_gamma   90.00
#
_symmetry.space_group_name_H-M   'P 1'
#
loop_
_entity.id
_entity.type
_entity.pdbx_description
1 polymer ?
#
loop_
_entity_poly.entity_id
_entity_poly.type
_entity_poly.pdbx_seq_one_letter_code
_entity_poly.pdbx_strand_id
1 'polypeptide(L)'
;MLDCLLYNGNEAHRVVNSGWFFELNREQERQVRALLPQIVALPLIIEVATPDKKYVICQADYPGNYYAYGKSVNEDDEIWNRDRITESDRGWVKAISGADQFIFGYTPLHVLLQFANQHYIDTGAVFTGNLTLLQIQGGESYL
;
A
#
# COMPACT_ATOMS: atom_id res chain seq x y z
N MET A 1 7.88 -9.55 -7.95
CA MET A 1 6.82 -10.54 -8.32
C MET A 1 6.25 -10.29 -9.71
N LEU A 2 5.75 -9.10 -10.03
CA LEU A 2 5.19 -8.78 -11.35
C LEU A 2 6.17 -9.08 -12.50
N ASP A 3 7.42 -8.70 -12.37
CA ASP A 3 8.46 -8.99 -13.38
C ASP A 3 8.66 -10.48 -13.61
N CYS A 4 8.60 -11.28 -12.55
CA CYS A 4 8.69 -12.74 -12.65
C CYS A 4 7.49 -13.32 -13.42
N LEU A 5 6.29 -12.80 -13.17
CA LEU A 5 5.06 -13.28 -13.80
C LEU A 5 4.92 -12.81 -15.25
N LEU A 6 5.36 -11.57 -15.55
CA LEU A 6 5.26 -10.97 -16.87
C LEU A 6 6.35 -11.45 -17.84
N TYR A 7 7.58 -11.64 -17.33
CA TYR A 7 8.78 -11.82 -18.18
C TYR A 7 9.49 -13.16 -17.98
N ASN A 8 8.85 -14.16 -17.34
CA ASN A 8 9.48 -15.44 -16.98
C ASN A 8 10.78 -15.26 -16.19
N GLY A 9 10.81 -14.26 -15.33
CA GLY A 9 12.01 -13.83 -14.63
C GLY A 9 12.51 -14.82 -13.59
N ASN A 10 13.67 -14.54 -13.12
CA ASN A 10 14.66 -15.34 -12.41
C ASN A 10 14.14 -15.98 -11.11
N GLU A 11 14.66 -17.18 -10.76
CA GLU A 11 14.34 -17.96 -9.54
C GLU A 11 14.56 -17.21 -8.22
N ALA A 12 15.31 -16.08 -8.22
CA ALA A 12 15.55 -15.28 -7.03
C ALA A 12 14.27 -14.72 -6.39
N HIS A 13 13.23 -14.45 -7.17
CA HIS A 13 11.93 -14.02 -6.67
C HIS A 13 11.07 -15.15 -6.07
N ARG A 14 11.49 -16.40 -6.25
CA ARG A 14 10.80 -17.59 -5.77
C ARG A 14 10.81 -17.69 -4.24
N VAL A 15 11.77 -17.05 -3.60
CA VAL A 15 12.05 -17.24 -2.16
C VAL A 15 11.31 -16.25 -1.28
N VAL A 16 10.86 -15.10 -1.79
CA VAL A 16 10.26 -14.04 -0.97
C VAL A 16 8.79 -13.85 -1.36
N ASN A 17 7.88 -14.36 -0.55
CA ASN A 17 6.42 -14.13 -0.60
C ASN A 17 5.68 -14.48 -1.91
N SER A 18 6.34 -15.10 -2.90
CA SER A 18 5.76 -15.44 -4.21
C SER A 18 5.67 -16.95 -4.45
N GLY A 19 6.01 -17.77 -3.48
CA GLY A 19 6.02 -19.24 -3.60
C GLY A 19 4.68 -19.83 -4.00
N TRP A 20 3.58 -19.25 -3.50
CA TRP A 20 2.22 -19.69 -3.80
C TRP A 20 1.90 -19.78 -5.31
N PHE A 21 2.48 -18.90 -6.14
CA PHE A 21 2.23 -18.90 -7.57
C PHE A 21 2.77 -20.19 -8.24
N PHE A 22 3.88 -20.69 -7.77
CA PHE A 22 4.51 -21.92 -8.30
C PHE A 22 3.80 -23.20 -7.85
N GLU A 23 2.88 -23.10 -6.89
CA GLU A 23 2.05 -24.19 -6.40
C GLU A 23 0.70 -24.26 -7.14
N LEU A 24 0.39 -23.30 -8.01
CA LEU A 24 -0.84 -23.24 -8.77
C LEU A 24 -0.89 -24.35 -9.83
N ASN A 25 -2.09 -24.89 -10.04
CA ASN A 25 -2.34 -25.72 -11.20
C ASN A 25 -2.45 -24.87 -12.48
N ARG A 26 -2.41 -25.50 -13.64
CA ARG A 26 -2.41 -24.80 -14.95
C ARG A 26 -3.61 -23.87 -15.14
N GLU A 27 -4.78 -24.24 -14.65
CA GLU A 27 -5.99 -23.42 -14.77
C GLU A 27 -5.89 -22.17 -13.89
N GLN A 28 -5.45 -22.32 -12.63
CA GLN A 28 -5.23 -21.21 -11.72
C GLN A 28 -4.12 -20.27 -12.23
N GLU A 29 -3.02 -20.82 -12.74
CA GLU A 29 -1.97 -20.02 -13.35
C GLU A 29 -2.50 -19.19 -14.53
N ARG A 30 -3.33 -19.78 -15.40
CA ARG A 30 -3.94 -19.08 -16.53
C ARG A 30 -4.83 -17.93 -16.05
N GLN A 31 -5.63 -18.14 -14.99
CA GLN A 31 -6.49 -17.11 -14.40
C GLN A 31 -5.67 -15.96 -13.82
N VAL A 32 -4.62 -16.25 -13.05
CA VAL A 32 -3.73 -15.23 -12.51
C VAL A 32 -3.07 -14.43 -13.62
N ARG A 33 -2.53 -15.09 -14.66
CA ARG A 33 -1.92 -14.40 -15.80
C ARG A 33 -2.90 -13.50 -16.56
N ALA A 34 -4.17 -13.88 -16.65
CA ALA A 34 -5.21 -13.07 -17.28
C ALA A 34 -5.51 -11.77 -16.49
N LEU A 35 -5.24 -11.74 -15.18
CA LEU A 35 -5.41 -10.55 -14.33
C LEU A 35 -4.23 -9.58 -14.39
N LEU A 36 -3.02 -10.04 -14.81
CA LEU A 36 -1.81 -9.23 -14.77
C LEU A 36 -1.94 -7.88 -15.49
N PRO A 37 -2.53 -7.77 -16.70
CA PRO A 37 -2.68 -6.48 -17.36
C PRO A 37 -3.52 -5.48 -16.55
N GLN A 38 -4.53 -5.97 -15.81
CA GLN A 38 -5.36 -5.14 -14.95
C GLN A 38 -4.58 -4.68 -13.73
N ILE A 39 -3.77 -5.56 -13.12
CA ILE A 39 -2.94 -5.25 -11.96
C ILE A 39 -1.87 -4.21 -12.33
N VAL A 40 -1.23 -4.36 -13.50
CA VAL A 40 -0.24 -3.39 -13.99
C VAL A 40 -0.85 -2.00 -14.23
N ALA A 41 -2.12 -1.94 -14.61
CA ALA A 41 -2.84 -0.69 -14.85
C ALA A 41 -3.37 -0.02 -13.56
N LEU A 42 -3.26 -0.66 -12.40
CA LEU A 42 -3.69 -0.04 -11.14
C LEU A 42 -2.80 1.16 -10.79
N PRO A 43 -3.41 2.25 -10.29
CA PRO A 43 -2.62 3.39 -9.84
C PRO A 43 -1.85 3.02 -8.56
N LEU A 44 -0.62 3.53 -8.44
CA LEU A 44 0.16 3.41 -7.22
C LEU A 44 -0.34 4.36 -6.13
N ILE A 45 -0.85 5.53 -6.52
CA ILE A 45 -1.40 6.55 -5.64
C ILE A 45 -2.87 6.78 -5.98
N ILE A 46 -3.73 6.80 -4.97
CA ILE A 46 -5.14 7.15 -5.11
C ILE A 46 -5.40 8.42 -4.32
N GLU A 47 -5.89 9.48 -4.99
CA GLU A 47 -6.38 10.68 -4.32
C GLU A 47 -7.91 10.60 -4.19
N VAL A 48 -8.43 10.82 -2.99
CA VAL A 48 -9.86 10.90 -2.70
C VAL A 48 -10.15 12.27 -2.09
N ALA A 49 -10.95 13.07 -2.80
CA ALA A 49 -11.44 14.35 -2.30
C ALA A 49 -12.85 14.16 -1.73
N THR A 50 -13.02 14.46 -0.45
CA THR A 50 -14.32 14.62 0.20
C THR A 50 -14.65 16.11 0.32
N PRO A 51 -15.88 16.50 0.72
CA PRO A 51 -16.19 17.92 0.93
C PRO A 51 -15.26 18.62 1.92
N ASP A 52 -14.74 17.89 2.91
CA ASP A 52 -13.99 18.46 4.02
C ASP A 52 -12.49 18.17 3.97
N LYS A 53 -12.06 17.09 3.30
CA LYS A 53 -10.68 16.62 3.34
C LYS A 53 -10.23 15.98 2.04
N LYS A 54 -8.94 16.07 1.80
CA LYS A 54 -8.22 15.35 0.77
C LYS A 54 -7.42 14.22 1.40
N TYR A 55 -7.65 12.99 0.93
CA TYR A 55 -6.92 11.80 1.31
C TYR A 55 -6.02 11.32 0.19
N VAL A 56 -4.83 10.87 0.54
CA VAL A 56 -3.90 10.21 -0.38
C VAL A 56 -3.62 8.81 0.14
N ILE A 57 -3.84 7.82 -0.69
CA ILE A 57 -3.69 6.40 -0.33
C ILE A 57 -2.54 5.84 -1.16
N CYS A 58 -1.55 5.29 -0.48
CA CYS A 58 -0.38 4.65 -1.07
C CYS A 58 -0.17 3.26 -0.48
N GLN A 59 0.61 2.41 -1.18
CA GLN A 59 0.92 1.06 -0.71
C GLN A 59 1.70 1.09 0.61
N ALA A 60 2.91 1.62 0.62
CA ALA A 60 3.81 1.58 1.77
C ALA A 60 4.16 2.96 2.33
N ASP A 61 4.52 3.90 1.48
CA ASP A 61 4.91 5.27 1.85
C ASP A 61 4.58 6.24 0.71
N TYR A 62 4.74 7.53 0.96
CA TYR A 62 4.82 8.58 -0.06
C TYR A 62 6.22 9.20 -0.01
N PRO A 63 7.03 9.08 -1.08
CA PRO A 63 8.38 9.62 -1.10
C PRO A 63 8.40 11.15 -0.99
N GLY A 64 9.05 11.65 0.06
CA GLY A 64 9.15 13.07 0.36
C GLY A 64 8.06 13.61 1.30
N ASN A 65 8.08 14.92 1.53
CA ASN A 65 7.23 15.61 2.51
C ASN A 65 6.25 16.61 1.86
N TYR A 66 6.10 16.54 0.54
CA TYR A 66 5.16 17.38 -0.22
C TYR A 66 4.52 16.57 -1.33
N TYR A 67 3.21 16.41 -1.24
CA TYR A 67 2.36 15.78 -2.24
C TYR A 67 1.83 16.80 -3.25
N ALA A 68 1.83 16.42 -4.52
CA ALA A 68 1.06 17.09 -5.57
C ALA A 68 0.52 16.02 -6.54
N TYR A 69 -0.74 16.16 -6.94
CA TYR A 69 -1.34 15.24 -7.91
C TYR A 69 -0.54 15.18 -9.20
N GLY A 70 -0.28 13.98 -9.71
CA GLY A 70 0.50 13.75 -10.91
C GLY A 70 2.02 13.99 -10.77
N LYS A 71 2.51 14.31 -9.57
CA LYS A 71 3.95 14.38 -9.32
C LYS A 71 4.56 12.99 -9.43
N SER A 72 5.59 12.86 -10.26
CA SER A 72 6.37 11.63 -10.33
C SER A 72 7.09 11.36 -9.01
N VAL A 73 6.99 10.13 -8.54
CA VAL A 73 7.65 9.62 -7.33
C VAL A 73 8.51 8.41 -7.68
N ASN A 74 9.38 8.01 -6.77
CA ASN A 74 10.10 6.76 -6.91
C ASN A 74 9.15 5.60 -6.56
N GLU A 75 8.86 4.74 -7.52
CA GLU A 75 7.91 3.63 -7.36
C GLU A 75 8.37 2.60 -6.34
N ASP A 76 9.68 2.31 -6.28
CA ASP A 76 10.23 1.37 -5.30
C ASP A 76 10.04 1.88 -3.87
N ASP A 77 10.26 3.18 -3.64
CA ASP A 77 10.03 3.79 -2.33
C ASP A 77 8.55 3.75 -1.95
N GLU A 78 7.65 3.98 -2.91
CA GLU A 78 6.21 3.95 -2.66
C GLU A 78 5.70 2.56 -2.32
N ILE A 79 6.24 1.53 -2.97
CA ILE A 79 5.81 0.14 -2.82
C ILE A 79 6.46 -0.54 -1.61
N TRP A 80 7.72 -0.24 -1.29
CA TRP A 80 8.53 -1.03 -0.37
C TRP A 80 9.09 -0.29 0.84
N ASN A 81 9.05 1.05 0.87
CA ASN A 81 9.71 1.82 1.91
C ASN A 81 9.01 1.67 3.27
N ARG A 82 9.83 1.56 4.32
CA ARG A 82 9.41 1.53 5.73
C ARG A 82 10.14 2.57 6.58
N ASP A 83 10.92 3.45 5.97
CA ASP A 83 11.74 4.39 6.71
C ASP A 83 10.89 5.38 7.49
N ARG A 84 9.84 5.94 6.87
CA ARG A 84 8.97 6.92 7.51
C ARG A 84 8.27 6.38 8.75
N ILE A 85 7.65 5.19 8.68
CA ILE A 85 7.01 4.58 9.85
C ILE A 85 8.04 4.25 10.93
N THR A 86 9.22 3.74 10.54
CA THR A 86 10.31 3.42 11.46
C THR A 86 10.87 4.67 12.15
N GLU A 87 11.06 5.76 11.41
CA GLU A 87 11.48 7.06 11.95
C GLU A 87 10.41 7.64 12.89
N SER A 88 9.13 7.55 12.49
CA SER A 88 8.02 8.06 13.30
C SER A 88 7.87 7.31 14.62
N ASP A 89 8.06 5.99 14.62
CA ASP A 89 8.06 5.17 15.83
C ASP A 89 9.21 5.53 16.79
N ARG A 90 10.32 6.03 16.24
CA ARG A 90 11.45 6.56 17.03
C ARG A 90 11.28 8.01 17.49
N GLY A 91 10.12 8.63 17.18
CA GLY A 91 9.80 10.01 17.54
C GLY A 91 10.16 11.08 16.50
N TRP A 92 10.66 10.69 15.34
CA TRP A 92 10.98 11.62 14.23
C TRP A 92 9.80 11.79 13.29
N VAL A 93 8.73 12.35 13.81
CA VAL A 93 7.47 12.52 13.05
C VAL A 93 7.53 13.75 12.16
N LYS A 94 7.23 13.57 10.86
CA LYS A 94 7.12 14.64 9.88
C LYS A 94 5.80 14.52 9.12
N ALA A 95 4.99 15.59 9.12
CA ALA A 95 3.80 15.66 8.29
C ALA A 95 4.17 15.73 6.80
N ILE A 96 3.29 15.20 5.94
CA ILE A 96 3.36 15.38 4.50
C ILE A 96 2.37 16.48 4.13
N SER A 97 2.83 17.54 3.46
CA SER A 97 1.98 18.63 2.98
C SER A 97 1.35 18.30 1.62
N GLY A 98 0.33 19.06 1.21
CA GLY A 98 -0.35 18.92 -0.09
C GLY A 98 -1.62 18.06 -0.06
N ALA A 99 -1.88 17.37 1.05
CA ALA A 99 -3.16 16.73 1.37
C ALA A 99 -3.40 16.73 2.88
N ASP A 100 -4.64 16.49 3.29
CA ASP A 100 -5.01 16.52 4.72
C ASP A 100 -4.61 15.23 5.44
N GLN A 101 -4.75 14.09 4.79
CA GLN A 101 -4.48 12.79 5.36
C GLN A 101 -3.80 11.86 4.35
N PHE A 102 -2.89 11.03 4.86
CA PHE A 102 -2.23 9.95 4.11
C PHE A 102 -2.56 8.61 4.74
N ILE A 103 -2.84 7.61 3.90
CA ILE A 103 -3.20 6.25 4.34
C ILE A 103 -2.23 5.27 3.71
N PHE A 104 -1.57 4.48 4.56
CA PHE A 104 -0.55 3.52 4.19
C PHE A 104 -0.89 2.11 4.68
N GLY A 105 -0.51 1.12 3.90
CA GLY A 105 -0.53 -0.30 4.24
C GLY A 105 0.87 -0.89 4.40
N TYR A 106 1.07 -2.12 3.89
CA TYR A 106 2.35 -2.81 3.68
C TYR A 106 3.13 -3.21 4.94
N THR A 107 3.17 -2.38 5.96
CA THR A 107 3.89 -2.69 7.21
C THR A 107 2.92 -3.28 8.22
N PRO A 108 2.98 -4.61 8.46
CA PRO A 108 2.05 -5.26 9.39
C PRO A 108 2.25 -4.75 10.82
N LEU A 109 1.16 -4.32 11.43
CA LEU A 109 1.10 -3.77 12.79
C LEU A 109 0.11 -4.58 13.63
N HIS A 110 0.19 -4.47 14.95
CA HIS A 110 -0.81 -5.08 15.83
C HIS A 110 -2.08 -4.23 15.95
N VAL A 111 -1.94 -2.92 15.79
CA VAL A 111 -3.03 -1.93 15.87
C VAL A 111 -2.78 -0.84 14.83
N LEU A 112 -3.84 -0.13 14.43
CA LEU A 112 -3.71 1.07 13.62
C LEU A 112 -2.81 2.09 14.33
N LEU A 113 -1.83 2.65 13.61
CA LEU A 113 -0.99 3.74 14.09
C LEU A 113 -1.28 5.02 13.32
N GLN A 114 -1.15 6.15 14.03
CA GLN A 114 -1.24 7.48 13.44
C GLN A 114 -0.06 8.34 13.89
N PHE A 115 0.65 8.92 12.92
CA PHE A 115 1.71 9.89 13.15
C PHE A 115 1.45 11.14 12.32
N ALA A 116 1.24 12.31 12.98
CA ALA A 116 0.82 13.54 12.31
C ALA A 116 -0.44 13.30 11.45
N ASN A 117 -0.34 13.47 10.12
CA ASN A 117 -1.44 13.26 9.18
C ASN A 117 -1.32 11.92 8.41
N GLN A 118 -0.62 10.94 8.97
CA GLN A 118 -0.38 9.63 8.35
C GLN A 118 -1.05 8.54 9.16
N HIS A 119 -1.83 7.67 8.49
CA HIS A 119 -2.51 6.51 9.07
C HIS A 119 -1.91 5.24 8.47
N TYR A 120 -1.42 4.35 9.32
CA TYR A 120 -0.89 3.04 8.94
C TYR A 120 -1.92 1.99 9.35
N ILE A 121 -2.59 1.40 8.36
CA ILE A 121 -3.80 0.59 8.57
C ILE A 121 -3.62 -0.90 8.32
N ASP A 122 -2.44 -1.38 7.92
CA ASP A 122 -2.18 -2.81 7.77
C ASP A 122 -2.05 -3.46 9.15
N THR A 123 -3.11 -4.08 9.62
CA THR A 123 -3.13 -4.82 10.89
C THR A 123 -2.79 -6.30 10.72
N GLY A 124 -2.12 -6.65 9.61
CA GLY A 124 -1.59 -7.98 9.39
C GLY A 124 -2.67 -9.03 9.08
N ALA A 125 -3.71 -8.69 8.32
CA ALA A 125 -4.84 -9.58 8.04
C ALA A 125 -4.41 -10.96 7.53
N VAL A 126 -3.36 -11.01 6.70
CA VAL A 126 -2.78 -12.28 6.18
C VAL A 126 -2.20 -13.16 7.29
N PHE A 127 -1.69 -12.56 8.37
CA PHE A 127 -1.02 -13.27 9.47
C PHE A 127 -1.94 -13.50 10.66
N THR A 128 -2.79 -12.52 10.96
CA THR A 128 -3.59 -12.47 12.20
C THR A 128 -5.09 -12.64 11.95
N GLY A 129 -5.55 -12.50 10.70
CA GLY A 129 -6.97 -12.42 10.36
C GLY A 129 -7.62 -11.06 10.67
N ASN A 130 -6.89 -10.09 11.23
CA ASN A 130 -7.42 -8.78 11.60
C ASN A 130 -7.36 -7.83 10.40
N LEU A 131 -8.51 -7.45 9.86
CA LEU A 131 -8.63 -6.47 8.79
C LEU A 131 -9.11 -5.13 9.36
N THR A 132 -8.32 -4.08 9.17
CA THR A 132 -8.74 -2.72 9.49
C THR A 132 -9.51 -2.10 8.35
N LEU A 133 -10.68 -1.55 8.66
CA LEU A 133 -11.47 -0.71 7.76
C LEU A 133 -11.49 0.72 8.30
N LEU A 134 -11.05 1.68 7.49
CA LEU A 134 -11.06 3.10 7.82
C LEU A 134 -12.12 3.82 7.00
N GLN A 135 -13.15 4.36 7.66
CA GLN A 135 -14.14 5.19 7.01
C GLN A 135 -13.57 6.59 6.77
N ILE A 136 -13.52 7.03 5.52
CA ILE A 136 -13.00 8.35 5.13
C ILE A 136 -14.08 9.35 4.70
N GLN A 137 -15.33 8.89 4.51
CA GLN A 137 -16.46 9.72 4.14
C GLN A 137 -17.75 9.21 4.82
N GLY A 138 -18.65 10.12 5.18
CA GLY A 138 -19.93 9.82 5.81
C GLY A 138 -19.96 10.19 7.29
N GLY A 139 -21.06 10.81 7.74
CA GLY A 139 -21.20 11.39 9.06
C GLY A 139 -21.88 10.49 10.11
N GLU A 140 -22.25 9.24 9.78
CA GLU A 140 -22.86 8.32 10.73
C GLU A 140 -22.05 7.01 10.78
N SER A 141 -21.54 6.71 11.97
CA SER A 141 -20.94 5.40 12.25
C SER A 141 -22.07 4.37 12.35
N TYR A 142 -22.19 3.51 11.36
CA TYR A 142 -22.93 2.28 11.52
C TYR A 142 -22.01 1.25 12.19
N LEU A 143 -22.14 1.09 13.47
CA LEU A 143 -21.68 -0.09 14.21
C LEU A 143 -22.78 -1.14 14.20
#